data_534b4013139fac9209a9d7221ebf63a0
#
_entry.id   534b4013139fac9209a9d7221ebf63a0
#
_cell.length_a   1.000
_cell.length_b   1.000
_cell.length_c   1.000
_cell.angle_alpha   90.00
_cell.angle_beta   90.00
_cell.angle_gamma   90.00
#
_symmetry.space_group_name_H-M   'P 1'
#
loop_
_entity.id
_entity.type
_entity.pdbx_description
1 polymer ?
#
loop_
_entity_poly.entity_id
_entity_poly.type
_entity_poly.pdbx_seq_one_letter_code
_entity_poly.pdbx_strand_id
1 'polypeptide(L)'
;MSRFSSERRKVLGYGAIGAAAAVLPSIASASEKISIGYWPIASGLPFYVALEKGYFKDAGLNVEGVKFANPSQIVEAMIAGRIQGSANGTASAALALGEITSPNLFKIICSNPSNYKYVLDEFLVPIKSTAKSIKDLKGAKIACGPGIQNVTLTKIILEKNGLGDIQPIELPVGQHVPAIAAGQIDAVYTLEPTGTIGKVKGITRILETGVISKYVLDDAEAPWFGGTASVVTTLIKSRPADVKKYVAAYAKGVDFVRKNPEESRKSLDGFTAIDESIVKEVPLANFVMYNEFKPSDIAFFQKFFDVFTDRKIFTKKLDVKSLIYTG
;
A
#
# COMPACT_ATOMS: atom_id res chain seq x y z
N MET A 1 -57.45 -63.96 -22.47
CA MET A 1 -57.21 -65.39 -22.60
C MET A 1 -55.82 -65.68 -22.07
N SER A 2 -55.85 -66.29 -21.04
CA SER A 2 -55.19 -67.45 -20.38
C SER A 2 -53.77 -67.15 -19.95
N ARG A 3 -53.53 -67.16 -18.69
CA ARG A 3 -53.44 -68.16 -17.63
C ARG A 3 -52.03 -68.70 -17.39
N PHE A 4 -51.63 -68.62 -16.12
CA PHE A 4 -50.91 -69.55 -15.24
C PHE A 4 -49.39 -69.60 -15.40
N SER A 5 -48.61 -69.89 -14.40
CA SER A 5 -48.69 -70.02 -12.94
C SER A 5 -47.27 -70.13 -12.37
N SER A 6 -47.12 -69.67 -11.16
CA SER A 6 -46.32 -70.15 -10.02
C SER A 6 -45.19 -71.20 -10.24
N GLU A 7 -44.00 -70.97 -9.62
CA GLU A 7 -43.65 -71.71 -8.39
C GLU A 7 -42.31 -71.24 -7.79
N ARG A 8 -42.28 -71.33 -6.51
CA ARG A 8 -41.26 -71.05 -5.52
C ARG A 8 -39.95 -71.80 -5.75
N ARG A 9 -38.82 -71.17 -5.40
CA ARG A 9 -37.82 -71.82 -4.53
C ARG A 9 -36.95 -70.82 -3.84
N LYS A 10 -36.95 -70.87 -2.50
CA LYS A 10 -36.06 -70.17 -1.59
C LYS A 10 -34.63 -70.70 -1.72
N VAL A 11 -33.64 -69.80 -1.80
CA VAL A 11 -32.28 -70.11 -1.37
C VAL A 11 -31.79 -68.91 -0.54
N LEU A 12 -31.53 -69.15 0.74
CA LEU A 12 -30.84 -68.26 1.66
C LEU A 12 -29.35 -68.22 1.26
N GLY A 13 -28.85 -67.00 0.97
CA GLY A 13 -27.42 -66.76 0.80
C GLY A 13 -27.06 -65.52 1.63
N TYR A 14 -26.35 -65.75 2.73
CA TYR A 14 -25.73 -64.66 3.54
C TYR A 14 -24.66 -63.99 2.68
N GLY A 15 -24.91 -62.77 2.26
CA GLY A 15 -23.94 -61.89 1.59
C GLY A 15 -23.61 -60.70 2.48
N ALA A 16 -22.40 -60.63 3.01
CA ALA A 16 -21.88 -59.53 3.83
C ALA A 16 -21.96 -58.23 3.03
N ILE A 17 -22.70 -57.26 3.55
CA ILE A 17 -22.72 -55.89 3.02
C ILE A 17 -21.45 -55.22 3.51
N GLY A 18 -20.42 -55.19 2.70
CA GLY A 18 -19.27 -54.32 2.86
C GLY A 18 -19.70 -52.89 2.59
N ALA A 19 -19.82 -52.07 3.64
CA ALA A 19 -19.98 -50.65 3.52
C ALA A 19 -18.68 -50.03 2.94
N ALA A 20 -18.62 -49.84 1.63
CA ALA A 20 -17.62 -49.01 1.00
C ALA A 20 -17.95 -47.56 1.40
N ALA A 21 -17.25 -47.05 2.38
CA ALA A 21 -17.24 -45.61 2.66
C ALA A 21 -16.65 -44.91 1.44
N ALA A 22 -17.53 -44.37 0.60
CA ALA A 22 -17.12 -43.46 -0.47
C ALA A 22 -16.49 -42.23 0.19
N VAL A 23 -15.17 -42.15 0.18
CA VAL A 23 -14.43 -40.92 0.48
C VAL A 23 -14.76 -39.96 -0.66
N LEU A 24 -15.81 -39.18 -0.47
CA LEU A 24 -16.07 -38.02 -1.34
C LEU A 24 -14.85 -37.12 -1.24
N PRO A 25 -14.19 -36.77 -2.37
CA PRO A 25 -13.16 -35.75 -2.32
C PRO A 25 -13.84 -34.49 -1.79
N SER A 26 -13.33 -33.97 -0.67
CA SER A 26 -13.74 -32.67 -0.19
C SER A 26 -13.50 -31.70 -1.34
N ILE A 27 -14.57 -31.19 -1.95
CA ILE A 27 -14.49 -30.06 -2.86
C ILE A 27 -13.89 -28.96 -2.00
N ALA A 28 -12.59 -28.70 -2.18
CA ALA A 28 -11.93 -27.56 -1.55
C ALA A 28 -12.74 -26.33 -1.99
N SER A 29 -13.58 -25.83 -1.09
CA SER A 29 -14.31 -24.59 -1.33
C SER A 29 -13.29 -23.56 -1.71
N ALA A 30 -13.37 -23.02 -2.93
CA ALA A 30 -12.50 -21.96 -3.36
C ALA A 30 -12.57 -20.85 -2.29
N SER A 31 -11.42 -20.52 -1.68
CA SER A 31 -11.35 -19.47 -0.67
C SER A 31 -12.01 -18.22 -1.24
N GLU A 32 -12.97 -17.66 -0.49
CA GLU A 32 -13.62 -16.41 -0.86
C GLU A 32 -12.56 -15.33 -1.12
N LYS A 33 -12.73 -14.60 -2.22
CA LYS A 33 -11.76 -13.62 -2.71
C LYS A 33 -11.49 -12.52 -1.68
N ILE A 34 -10.24 -12.14 -1.54
CA ILE A 34 -9.77 -11.00 -0.77
C ILE A 34 -9.17 -9.99 -1.75
N SER A 35 -9.84 -8.86 -1.93
CA SER A 35 -9.39 -7.78 -2.81
C SER A 35 -8.65 -6.72 -2.00
N ILE A 36 -7.42 -6.40 -2.38
CA ILE A 36 -6.54 -5.44 -1.70
C ILE A 36 -6.25 -4.27 -2.64
N GLY A 37 -6.63 -3.07 -2.20
CA GLY A 37 -6.36 -1.86 -2.95
C GLY A 37 -4.88 -1.47 -2.90
N TYR A 38 -4.33 -1.01 -4.03
CA TYR A 38 -2.98 -0.45 -4.07
C TYR A 38 -2.88 0.81 -4.92
N TRP A 39 -1.98 1.72 -4.53
CA TRP A 39 -1.56 2.87 -5.30
C TRP A 39 -0.21 2.56 -5.95
N PRO A 40 0.02 2.90 -7.24
CA PRO A 40 1.17 2.41 -8.00
C PRO A 40 2.48 3.14 -7.68
N ILE A 41 2.99 2.99 -6.46
CA ILE A 41 4.25 3.56 -5.98
C ILE A 41 5.17 2.48 -5.41
N ALA A 42 6.47 2.80 -5.27
CA ALA A 42 7.50 1.82 -4.86
C ALA A 42 7.26 1.20 -3.48
N SER A 43 6.63 1.92 -2.55
CA SER A 43 6.36 1.37 -1.21
C SER A 43 5.34 0.23 -1.18
N GLY A 44 4.61 -0.04 -2.28
CA GLY A 44 3.77 -1.24 -2.42
C GLY A 44 4.53 -2.55 -2.58
N LEU A 45 5.86 -2.49 -2.72
CA LEU A 45 6.71 -3.61 -3.10
C LEU A 45 6.50 -4.92 -2.32
N PRO A 46 6.34 -4.96 -0.98
CA PRO A 46 6.10 -6.22 -0.27
C PRO A 46 4.83 -6.94 -0.72
N PHE A 47 3.77 -6.19 -1.04
CA PHE A 47 2.53 -6.74 -1.55
C PHE A 47 2.69 -7.28 -2.98
N TYR A 48 3.38 -6.55 -3.84
CA TYR A 48 3.67 -6.97 -5.21
C TYR A 48 4.45 -8.27 -5.24
N VAL A 49 5.53 -8.35 -4.46
CA VAL A 49 6.32 -9.57 -4.26
C VAL A 49 5.47 -10.72 -3.74
N ALA A 50 4.62 -10.48 -2.73
CA ALA A 50 3.80 -11.54 -2.16
C ALA A 50 2.77 -12.10 -3.16
N LEU A 51 2.23 -11.26 -4.06
CA LEU A 51 1.37 -11.68 -5.15
C LEU A 51 2.12 -12.50 -6.19
N GLU A 52 3.23 -11.98 -6.74
CA GLU A 52 3.99 -12.61 -7.81
C GLU A 52 4.65 -13.92 -7.38
N LYS A 53 5.20 -13.96 -6.16
CA LYS A 53 5.78 -15.17 -5.57
C LYS A 53 4.72 -16.20 -5.14
N GLY A 54 3.44 -15.87 -5.22
CA GLY A 54 2.36 -16.78 -4.88
C GLY A 54 2.18 -17.03 -3.38
N TYR A 55 2.76 -16.22 -2.49
CA TYR A 55 2.73 -16.48 -1.03
C TYR A 55 1.31 -16.53 -0.46
N PHE A 56 0.38 -15.76 -1.01
CA PHE A 56 -1.04 -15.83 -0.64
C PHE A 56 -1.68 -17.13 -1.11
N LYS A 57 -1.40 -17.55 -2.35
CA LYS A 57 -1.89 -18.80 -2.91
C LYS A 57 -1.37 -20.01 -2.12
N ASP A 58 -0.09 -20.01 -1.76
CA ASP A 58 0.54 -21.07 -0.95
C ASP A 58 -0.07 -21.13 0.47
N ALA A 59 -0.60 -20.01 0.97
CA ALA A 59 -1.35 -19.97 2.22
C ALA A 59 -2.82 -20.42 2.06
N GLY A 60 -3.24 -20.84 0.86
CA GLY A 60 -4.61 -21.25 0.55
C GLY A 60 -5.59 -20.09 0.44
N LEU A 61 -5.10 -18.87 0.11
CA LEU A 61 -5.91 -17.66 -0.02
C LEU A 61 -6.03 -17.25 -1.50
N ASN A 62 -7.22 -16.78 -1.87
CA ASN A 62 -7.48 -16.13 -3.15
C ASN A 62 -7.38 -14.62 -2.98
N VAL A 63 -6.19 -14.05 -3.20
CA VAL A 63 -5.92 -12.61 -3.05
C VAL A 63 -5.68 -11.97 -4.41
N GLU A 64 -6.31 -10.82 -4.64
CA GLU A 64 -6.03 -9.98 -5.81
C GLU A 64 -5.63 -8.56 -5.41
N GLY A 65 -4.83 -7.92 -6.25
CA GLY A 65 -4.53 -6.49 -6.17
C GLY A 65 -5.46 -5.68 -7.07
N VAL A 66 -6.08 -4.63 -6.49
CA VAL A 66 -6.93 -3.69 -7.23
C VAL A 66 -6.23 -2.34 -7.28
N LYS A 67 -5.87 -1.89 -8.49
CA LYS A 67 -5.18 -0.61 -8.72
C LYS A 67 -6.14 0.57 -8.61
N PHE A 68 -5.72 1.61 -7.90
CA PHE A 68 -6.46 2.86 -7.77
C PHE A 68 -5.62 4.06 -8.22
N ALA A 69 -6.30 5.11 -8.68
CA ALA A 69 -5.65 6.33 -9.14
C ALA A 69 -5.09 7.18 -8.00
N ASN A 70 -5.68 7.09 -6.80
CA ASN A 70 -5.22 7.80 -5.61
C ASN A 70 -5.61 7.04 -4.32
N PRO A 71 -4.95 7.34 -3.18
CA PRO A 71 -5.22 6.67 -1.90
C PRO A 71 -6.61 6.89 -1.32
N SER A 72 -7.26 8.03 -1.59
CA SER A 72 -8.62 8.31 -1.07
C SER A 72 -9.64 7.34 -1.65
N GLN A 73 -9.52 6.99 -2.93
CA GLN A 73 -10.39 6.00 -3.58
C GLN A 73 -10.24 4.59 -2.96
N ILE A 74 -9.04 4.24 -2.48
CA ILE A 74 -8.82 2.98 -1.74
C ILE A 74 -9.65 2.99 -0.46
N VAL A 75 -9.57 4.08 0.31
CA VAL A 75 -10.32 4.23 1.58
C VAL A 75 -11.83 4.21 1.34
N GLU A 76 -12.32 4.93 0.34
CA GLU A 76 -13.73 4.91 -0.08
C GLU A 76 -14.19 3.49 -0.45
N ALA A 77 -13.36 2.72 -1.17
CA ALA A 77 -13.65 1.34 -1.51
C ALA A 77 -13.66 0.41 -0.29
N MET A 78 -12.81 0.67 0.73
CA MET A 78 -12.83 -0.04 2.01
C MET A 78 -14.10 0.26 2.80
N ILE A 79 -14.50 1.53 2.91
CA ILE A 79 -15.74 1.97 3.59
C ILE A 79 -16.96 1.33 2.91
N ALA A 80 -16.98 1.29 1.59
CA ALA A 80 -18.05 0.69 0.80
C ALA A 80 -18.04 -0.86 0.80
N GLY A 81 -17.08 -1.51 1.47
CA GLY A 81 -16.96 -2.97 1.52
C GLY A 81 -16.53 -3.62 0.20
N ARG A 82 -16.07 -2.83 -0.79
CA ARG A 82 -15.67 -3.34 -2.11
C ARG A 82 -14.29 -4.02 -2.10
N ILE A 83 -13.44 -3.65 -1.16
CA ILE A 83 -12.12 -4.25 -0.92
C ILE A 83 -11.92 -4.51 0.57
N GLN A 84 -11.06 -5.46 0.90
CA GLN A 84 -10.86 -5.96 2.26
C GLN A 84 -9.60 -5.41 2.93
N GLY A 85 -8.89 -4.52 2.27
CA GLY A 85 -7.70 -3.89 2.84
C GLY A 85 -6.91 -3.09 1.81
N SER A 86 -5.74 -2.62 2.23
CA SER A 86 -4.84 -1.83 1.42
C SER A 86 -3.41 -2.34 1.51
N ALA A 87 -2.64 -2.20 0.41
CA ALA A 87 -1.19 -2.43 0.39
C ALA A 87 -0.42 -1.24 0.97
N ASN A 88 0.86 -1.44 1.33
CA ASN A 88 1.79 -0.35 1.65
C ASN A 88 1.77 0.70 0.53
N GLY A 89 2.03 1.95 0.90
CA GLY A 89 1.90 3.08 -0.01
C GLY A 89 0.52 3.72 0.00
N THR A 90 -0.50 3.06 0.56
CA THR A 90 -1.78 3.74 0.82
C THR A 90 -1.55 4.81 1.88
N ALA A 91 -1.90 6.06 1.56
CA ALA A 91 -1.63 7.22 2.41
C ALA A 91 -2.23 7.06 3.81
N SER A 92 -1.37 7.09 4.83
CA SER A 92 -1.77 6.88 6.22
C SER A 92 -2.78 7.92 6.71
N ALA A 93 -2.66 9.18 6.25
CA ALA A 93 -3.63 10.23 6.59
C ALA A 93 -4.99 10.01 5.91
N ALA A 94 -5.04 9.43 4.71
CA ALA A 94 -6.31 9.06 4.08
C ALA A 94 -6.99 7.93 4.86
N LEU A 95 -6.24 6.91 5.28
CA LEU A 95 -6.75 5.85 6.16
C LEU A 95 -7.25 6.40 7.49
N ALA A 96 -6.52 7.34 8.09
CA ALA A 96 -6.93 8.01 9.32
C ALA A 96 -8.26 8.78 9.17
N LEU A 97 -8.45 9.50 8.06
CA LEU A 97 -9.74 10.14 7.75
C LEU A 97 -10.86 9.10 7.57
N GLY A 98 -10.56 7.98 6.93
CA GLY A 98 -11.49 6.86 6.84
C GLY A 98 -11.91 6.33 8.20
N GLU A 99 -10.97 6.17 9.13
CA GLU A 99 -11.23 5.76 10.53
C GLU A 99 -12.05 6.80 11.31
N ILE A 100 -11.81 8.10 11.05
CA ILE A 100 -12.58 9.18 11.67
C ILE A 100 -14.05 9.16 11.17
N THR A 101 -14.24 8.93 9.88
CA THR A 101 -15.54 8.90 9.21
C THR A 101 -16.32 7.61 9.50
N SER A 102 -15.62 6.48 9.51
CA SER A 102 -16.16 5.15 9.75
C SER A 102 -15.32 4.45 10.83
N PRO A 103 -15.66 4.67 12.12
CA PRO A 103 -14.87 4.13 13.24
C PRO A 103 -14.75 2.60 13.22
N ASN A 104 -13.60 2.11 13.59
CA ASN A 104 -13.19 0.70 13.52
C ASN A 104 -13.16 0.16 12.08
N LEU A 105 -12.77 0.98 11.12
CA LEU A 105 -12.68 0.59 9.71
C LEU A 105 -11.60 -0.46 9.49
N PHE A 106 -10.39 -0.28 10.05
CA PHE A 106 -9.24 -1.10 9.72
C PHE A 106 -8.27 -1.33 10.87
N LYS A 107 -7.32 -2.24 10.65
CA LYS A 107 -6.10 -2.40 11.45
C LYS A 107 -4.86 -2.37 10.57
N ILE A 108 -3.80 -1.73 11.04
CA ILE A 108 -2.49 -1.62 10.39
C ILE A 108 -1.74 -2.93 10.56
N ILE A 109 -1.32 -3.56 9.46
CA ILE A 109 -0.51 -4.78 9.49
C ILE A 109 0.96 -4.53 9.15
N CYS A 110 1.26 -3.47 8.40
CA CYS A 110 2.61 -3.07 8.03
C CYS A 110 2.63 -1.57 7.70
N SER A 111 3.75 -0.91 7.94
CA SER A 111 3.98 0.46 7.46
C SER A 111 5.38 0.61 6.88
N ASN A 112 5.61 1.67 6.10
CA ASN A 112 6.89 1.97 5.51
C ASN A 112 7.48 3.27 6.09
N PRO A 113 8.26 3.18 7.19
CA PRO A 113 9.03 4.32 7.67
C PRO A 113 10.05 4.74 6.60
N SER A 114 10.04 6.02 6.25
CA SER A 114 10.89 6.59 5.22
C SER A 114 11.60 7.84 5.76
N ASN A 115 12.79 8.12 5.24
CA ASN A 115 13.59 9.31 5.50
C ASN A 115 14.66 9.43 4.40
N TYR A 116 15.69 10.26 4.60
CA TYR A 116 16.74 10.43 3.60
C TYR A 116 17.59 9.15 3.34
N LYS A 117 17.61 8.16 4.26
CA LYS A 117 18.29 6.86 4.07
C LYS A 117 17.40 5.84 3.35
N TYR A 118 16.11 5.87 3.65
CA TYR A 118 15.08 5.00 3.06
C TYR A 118 14.16 5.87 2.24
N VAL A 119 14.68 6.34 1.09
CA VAL A 119 14.06 7.37 0.27
C VAL A 119 12.75 6.88 -0.32
N LEU A 120 11.71 7.66 -0.11
CA LEU A 120 10.43 7.51 -0.79
C LEU A 120 9.95 8.84 -1.38
N ASP A 121 10.19 9.95 -0.67
CA ASP A 121 9.67 11.29 -0.96
C ASP A 121 10.77 12.23 -1.46
N GLU A 122 10.43 13.05 -2.45
CA GLU A 122 11.38 13.92 -3.12
C GLU A 122 10.73 15.08 -3.86
N PHE A 123 11.53 16.10 -4.12
CA PHE A 123 11.22 17.20 -5.02
C PHE A 123 12.01 17.08 -6.33
N LEU A 124 11.31 17.13 -7.47
CA LEU A 124 11.92 17.11 -8.79
C LEU A 124 11.81 18.47 -9.46
N VAL A 125 12.83 18.79 -10.26
CA VAL A 125 12.86 19.94 -11.16
C VAL A 125 13.34 19.49 -12.54
N PRO A 126 13.12 20.28 -13.63
CA PRO A 126 13.70 20.00 -14.93
C PRO A 126 15.20 19.78 -14.84
N ILE A 127 15.75 18.90 -15.66
CA ILE A 127 17.21 18.60 -15.67
C ILE A 127 18.06 19.87 -15.86
N LYS A 128 17.57 20.87 -16.59
CA LYS A 128 18.25 22.15 -16.84
C LYS A 128 18.00 23.21 -15.77
N SER A 129 17.20 22.91 -14.75
CA SER A 129 16.91 23.88 -13.67
C SER A 129 18.19 24.26 -12.91
N THR A 130 18.34 25.52 -12.59
CA THR A 130 19.46 26.07 -11.81
C THR A 130 19.15 26.12 -10.31
N ALA A 131 17.93 25.80 -9.88
CA ALA A 131 17.53 25.78 -8.47
C ALA A 131 18.44 24.85 -7.67
N LYS A 132 18.90 25.29 -6.49
CA LYS A 132 19.76 24.52 -5.58
C LYS A 132 19.00 23.98 -4.39
N SER A 133 17.83 24.54 -4.09
CA SER A 133 16.95 24.17 -2.98
C SER A 133 15.51 24.50 -3.32
N ILE A 134 14.57 24.01 -2.50
CA ILE A 134 13.14 24.33 -2.66
C ILE A 134 12.88 25.83 -2.54
N LYS A 135 13.67 26.56 -1.74
CA LYS A 135 13.56 28.04 -1.59
C LYS A 135 13.74 28.79 -2.90
N ASP A 136 14.46 28.22 -3.86
CA ASP A 136 14.73 28.85 -5.15
C ASP A 136 13.54 28.73 -6.13
N LEU A 137 12.46 28.06 -5.74
CA LEU A 137 11.27 27.84 -6.56
C LEU A 137 10.21 28.94 -6.43
N LYS A 138 10.63 30.17 -6.09
CA LYS A 138 9.70 31.30 -5.96
C LYS A 138 8.98 31.58 -7.30
N GLY A 139 7.65 31.65 -7.25
CA GLY A 139 6.81 31.89 -8.42
C GLY A 139 6.66 30.67 -9.36
N ALA A 140 7.24 29.54 -9.02
CA ALA A 140 7.15 28.32 -9.81
C ALA A 140 5.74 27.69 -9.75
N LYS A 141 5.34 27.02 -10.84
CA LYS A 141 4.16 26.13 -10.86
C LYS A 141 4.56 24.79 -10.29
N ILE A 142 4.13 24.53 -9.04
CA ILE A 142 4.49 23.30 -8.31
C ILE A 142 3.32 22.34 -8.26
N ALA A 143 3.57 21.07 -8.63
CA ALA A 143 2.59 20.02 -8.52
C ALA A 143 2.90 19.06 -7.35
N CYS A 144 1.91 18.23 -7.02
CA CYS A 144 2.06 17.10 -6.12
C CYS A 144 1.16 15.94 -6.53
N GLY A 145 1.36 14.77 -5.95
CA GLY A 145 0.43 13.64 -6.07
C GLY A 145 -0.95 13.98 -5.49
N PRO A 146 -2.02 13.32 -5.96
CA PRO A 146 -3.38 13.62 -5.53
C PRO A 146 -3.65 13.15 -4.09
N GLY A 147 -4.62 13.80 -3.46
CA GLY A 147 -5.15 13.45 -2.16
C GLY A 147 -4.59 14.28 -1.00
N ILE A 148 -5.40 14.31 0.06
CA ILE A 148 -5.23 15.24 1.20
C ILE A 148 -3.84 15.16 1.84
N GLN A 149 -3.24 13.97 1.93
CA GLN A 149 -1.90 13.81 2.51
C GLN A 149 -0.86 14.54 1.67
N ASN A 150 -0.80 14.25 0.36
CA ASN A 150 0.22 14.84 -0.52
C ASN A 150 0.08 16.37 -0.60
N VAL A 151 -1.13 16.87 -0.74
CA VAL A 151 -1.42 18.30 -0.79
C VAL A 151 -0.99 18.99 0.51
N THR A 152 -1.37 18.43 1.66
CA THR A 152 -1.04 19.01 2.97
C THR A 152 0.46 19.02 3.21
N LEU A 153 1.14 17.89 2.95
CA LEU A 153 2.59 17.80 3.14
C LEU A 153 3.33 18.76 2.22
N THR A 154 2.93 18.86 0.95
CA THR A 154 3.52 19.81 0.01
C THR A 154 3.35 21.26 0.49
N LYS A 155 2.17 21.64 0.96
CA LYS A 155 1.94 22.98 1.52
C LYS A 155 2.85 23.26 2.69
N ILE A 156 3.00 22.32 3.63
CA ILE A 156 3.89 22.50 4.78
C ILE A 156 5.34 22.68 4.32
N ILE A 157 5.81 21.85 3.38
CA ILE A 157 7.16 21.95 2.85
C ILE A 157 7.38 23.32 2.19
N LEU A 158 6.42 23.81 1.40
CA LEU A 158 6.48 25.11 0.76
C LEU A 158 6.49 26.24 1.80
N GLU A 159 5.61 26.21 2.80
CA GLU A 159 5.57 27.20 3.90
C GLU A 159 6.92 27.28 4.66
N LYS A 160 7.50 26.13 4.99
CA LYS A 160 8.81 26.02 5.66
C LYS A 160 9.97 26.57 4.81
N ASN A 161 9.77 26.67 3.51
CA ASN A 161 10.74 27.24 2.57
C ASN A 161 10.41 28.67 2.13
N GLY A 162 9.43 29.34 2.77
CA GLY A 162 9.05 30.73 2.45
C GLY A 162 8.22 30.85 1.17
N LEU A 163 7.56 29.79 0.75
CA LEU A 163 6.76 29.69 -0.49
C LEU A 163 5.28 29.38 -0.19
N GLY A 164 4.78 29.80 0.96
CA GLY A 164 3.42 29.46 1.42
C GLY A 164 2.28 30.06 0.58
N ASP A 165 2.58 31.01 -0.30
CA ASP A 165 1.66 31.59 -1.28
C ASP A 165 1.39 30.65 -2.48
N ILE A 166 2.27 29.67 -2.72
CA ILE A 166 2.11 28.71 -3.82
C ILE A 166 1.07 27.65 -3.43
N GLN A 167 0.05 27.47 -4.29
CA GLN A 167 -0.91 26.41 -4.17
C GLN A 167 -0.50 25.24 -5.09
N PRO A 168 -0.20 24.06 -4.54
CA PRO A 168 0.23 22.91 -5.36
C PRO A 168 -0.91 22.39 -6.25
N ILE A 169 -0.55 22.03 -7.47
CA ILE A 169 -1.46 21.44 -8.47
C ILE A 169 -1.48 19.92 -8.27
N GLU A 170 -2.65 19.33 -8.13
CA GLU A 170 -2.78 17.87 -8.02
C GLU A 170 -2.66 17.22 -9.40
N LEU A 171 -1.69 16.34 -9.58
CA LEU A 171 -1.51 15.52 -10.78
C LEU A 171 -1.32 14.04 -10.40
N PRO A 172 -1.88 13.10 -11.18
CA PRO A 172 -1.54 11.69 -11.05
C PRO A 172 -0.03 11.47 -11.16
N VAL A 173 0.55 10.61 -10.32
CA VAL A 173 2.01 10.40 -10.25
C VAL A 173 2.64 10.03 -11.60
N GLY A 174 1.93 9.29 -12.44
CA GLY A 174 2.38 8.96 -13.81
C GLY A 174 2.46 10.16 -14.76
N GLN A 175 1.88 11.31 -14.41
CA GLN A 175 1.90 12.54 -15.20
C GLN A 175 2.99 13.54 -14.75
N HIS A 176 3.65 13.32 -13.62
CA HIS A 176 4.62 14.26 -13.08
C HIS A 176 5.79 14.52 -14.03
N VAL A 177 6.48 13.47 -14.48
CA VAL A 177 7.61 13.59 -15.41
C VAL A 177 7.18 14.12 -16.78
N PRO A 178 6.10 13.61 -17.41
CA PRO A 178 5.57 14.21 -18.65
C PRO A 178 5.20 15.68 -18.52
N ALA A 179 4.59 16.13 -17.44
CA ALA A 179 4.21 17.52 -17.23
C ALA A 179 5.42 18.45 -17.12
N ILE A 180 6.50 18.01 -16.44
CA ILE A 180 7.78 18.73 -16.43
C ILE A 180 8.39 18.78 -17.84
N ALA A 181 8.40 17.65 -18.56
CA ALA A 181 8.95 17.59 -19.92
C ALA A 181 8.23 18.56 -20.89
N ALA A 182 6.92 18.72 -20.71
CA ALA A 182 6.09 19.63 -21.49
C ALA A 182 6.12 21.09 -21.02
N GLY A 183 6.84 21.42 -19.93
CA GLY A 183 6.87 22.77 -19.36
C GLY A 183 5.53 23.21 -18.75
N GLN A 184 4.66 22.29 -18.40
CA GLN A 184 3.37 22.58 -17.76
C GLN A 184 3.52 22.93 -16.28
N ILE A 185 4.53 22.34 -15.62
CA ILE A 185 4.92 22.59 -14.24
C ILE A 185 6.44 22.77 -14.16
N ASP A 186 6.90 23.53 -13.18
CA ASP A 186 8.31 23.85 -12.96
C ASP A 186 8.97 22.95 -11.90
N ALA A 187 8.18 22.37 -11.00
CA ALA A 187 8.65 21.44 -10.00
C ALA A 187 7.50 20.52 -9.54
N VAL A 188 7.86 19.40 -8.91
CA VAL A 188 6.86 18.51 -8.33
C VAL A 188 7.38 17.85 -7.04
N TYR A 189 6.53 17.81 -6.02
CA TYR A 189 6.67 16.89 -4.90
C TYR A 189 6.11 15.52 -5.34
N THR A 190 6.93 14.49 -5.24
CA THR A 190 6.55 13.16 -5.71
C THR A 190 7.12 12.04 -4.83
N LEU A 191 6.77 10.81 -5.18
CA LEU A 191 7.20 9.59 -4.52
C LEU A 191 7.85 8.66 -5.54
N GLU A 192 8.79 7.84 -5.08
CA GLU A 192 9.39 6.80 -5.91
C GLU A 192 8.33 5.78 -6.43
N PRO A 193 8.47 5.30 -7.66
CA PRO A 193 9.66 5.35 -8.54
C PRO A 193 9.72 6.55 -9.49
N THR A 194 8.90 7.59 -9.29
CA THR A 194 8.77 8.70 -10.24
C THR A 194 10.08 9.50 -10.39
N GLY A 195 10.80 9.72 -9.29
CA GLY A 195 12.09 10.41 -9.34
C GLY A 195 13.14 9.63 -10.12
N THR A 196 13.25 8.35 -9.87
CA THR A 196 14.12 7.46 -10.63
C THR A 196 13.78 7.48 -12.12
N ILE A 197 12.49 7.38 -12.49
CA ILE A 197 12.05 7.45 -13.89
C ILE A 197 12.50 8.75 -14.56
N GLY A 198 12.25 9.88 -13.92
CA GLY A 198 12.60 11.19 -14.46
C GLY A 198 14.12 11.40 -14.60
N LYS A 199 14.88 10.98 -13.59
CA LYS A 199 16.35 11.04 -13.56
C LYS A 199 16.96 10.19 -14.66
N VAL A 200 16.58 8.92 -14.77
CA VAL A 200 17.17 8.01 -15.77
C VAL A 200 16.81 8.41 -17.19
N LYS A 201 15.60 8.94 -17.41
CA LYS A 201 15.20 9.50 -18.72
C LYS A 201 15.87 10.83 -19.06
N GLY A 202 16.67 11.42 -18.14
CA GLY A 202 17.33 12.69 -18.36
C GLY A 202 16.37 13.87 -18.46
N ILE A 203 15.13 13.74 -17.98
CA ILE A 203 14.10 14.77 -18.02
C ILE A 203 14.15 15.64 -16.78
N THR A 204 14.30 15.01 -15.61
CA THR A 204 14.33 15.69 -14.33
C THR A 204 15.60 15.39 -13.57
N ARG A 205 15.88 16.22 -12.57
CA ARG A 205 16.81 15.89 -11.49
C ARG A 205 16.11 16.01 -10.16
N ILE A 206 16.56 15.22 -9.21
CA ILE A 206 16.12 15.31 -7.82
C ILE A 206 16.75 16.55 -7.22
N LEU A 207 15.92 17.46 -6.69
CA LEU A 207 16.33 18.67 -6.00
C LEU A 207 16.65 18.36 -4.53
N GLU A 208 15.72 17.72 -3.85
CA GLU A 208 15.87 17.27 -2.45
C GLU A 208 15.10 15.95 -2.23
N THR A 209 15.61 15.11 -1.31
CA THR A 209 14.97 13.88 -0.83
C THR A 209 14.71 13.93 0.67
N GLY A 210 13.82 13.07 1.19
CA GLY A 210 13.51 13.00 2.62
C GLY A 210 12.90 14.31 3.13
N VAL A 211 12.20 15.02 2.28
CA VAL A 211 11.69 16.37 2.53
C VAL A 211 10.62 16.39 3.62
N ILE A 212 9.88 15.28 3.82
CA ILE A 212 8.88 15.17 4.89
C ILE A 212 9.59 15.13 6.25
N SER A 213 10.57 14.26 6.42
CA SER A 213 11.36 14.19 7.65
C SER A 213 11.96 15.55 7.98
N LYS A 214 12.61 16.17 7.00
CA LYS A 214 13.30 17.46 7.16
C LYS A 214 12.38 18.64 7.49
N TYR A 215 11.29 18.79 6.77
CA TYR A 215 10.46 20.01 6.82
C TYR A 215 9.14 19.85 7.57
N VAL A 216 8.60 18.62 7.65
CA VAL A 216 7.31 18.36 8.32
C VAL A 216 7.54 17.85 9.74
N LEU A 217 8.53 16.97 9.93
CA LEU A 217 8.88 16.44 11.25
C LEU A 217 10.00 17.26 11.93
N ASP A 218 10.58 18.24 11.25
CA ASP A 218 11.70 19.09 11.70
C ASP A 218 12.94 18.28 12.15
N ASP A 219 13.14 17.09 11.58
CA ASP A 219 14.26 16.19 11.87
C ASP A 219 14.51 15.27 10.68
N ALA A 220 15.62 15.48 9.96
CA ALA A 220 15.97 14.70 8.76
C ALA A 220 16.17 13.20 9.02
N GLU A 221 16.51 12.82 10.24
CA GLU A 221 16.67 11.40 10.65
C GLU A 221 15.32 10.74 11.02
N ALA A 222 14.32 11.54 11.38
CA ALA A 222 13.03 11.02 11.84
C ALA A 222 12.33 10.19 10.76
N PRO A 223 11.93 8.95 11.06
CA PRO A 223 11.13 8.18 10.12
C PRO A 223 9.71 8.74 10.04
N TRP A 224 9.19 8.99 8.84
CA TRP A 224 7.80 9.31 8.64
C TRP A 224 7.01 8.11 8.13
N PHE A 225 5.81 7.90 8.66
CA PHE A 225 4.98 6.74 8.42
C PHE A 225 3.81 7.08 7.49
N GLY A 226 4.14 7.49 6.26
CA GLY A 226 3.16 8.01 5.29
C GLY A 226 2.44 6.97 4.47
N GLY A 227 2.92 5.74 4.46
CA GLY A 227 2.31 4.63 3.71
C GLY A 227 2.05 3.43 4.60
N THR A 228 0.87 2.84 4.47
CA THR A 228 0.39 1.79 5.38
C THR A 228 -0.33 0.70 4.62
N ALA A 229 -0.07 -0.55 5.01
CA ALA A 229 -0.88 -1.70 4.65
C ALA A 229 -1.88 -2.00 5.78
N SER A 230 -3.12 -2.26 5.42
CA SER A 230 -4.19 -2.47 6.37
C SER A 230 -5.16 -3.57 5.96
N VAL A 231 -5.90 -4.08 6.93
CA VAL A 231 -7.00 -5.03 6.73
C VAL A 231 -8.25 -4.47 7.41
N VAL A 232 -9.41 -4.55 6.75
CA VAL A 232 -10.67 -4.06 7.33
C VAL A 232 -11.08 -4.92 8.53
N THR A 233 -11.59 -4.27 9.56
CA THR A 233 -12.00 -4.93 10.82
C THR A 233 -13.13 -5.94 10.61
N THR A 234 -13.98 -5.71 9.61
CA THR A 234 -15.03 -6.67 9.24
C THR A 234 -14.46 -8.01 8.79
N LEU A 235 -13.38 -8.01 7.97
CA LEU A 235 -12.70 -9.25 7.58
C LEU A 235 -12.02 -9.92 8.78
N ILE A 236 -11.37 -9.14 9.66
CA ILE A 236 -10.73 -9.67 10.87
C ILE A 236 -11.75 -10.43 11.73
N LYS A 237 -12.98 -9.90 11.86
CA LYS A 237 -14.04 -10.52 12.65
C LYS A 237 -14.67 -11.73 11.97
N SER A 238 -14.94 -11.65 10.67
CA SER A 238 -15.65 -12.71 9.94
C SER A 238 -14.75 -13.87 9.52
N ARG A 239 -13.46 -13.60 9.26
CA ARG A 239 -12.51 -14.59 8.73
C ARG A 239 -11.14 -14.49 9.44
N PRO A 240 -11.08 -14.63 10.77
CA PRO A 240 -9.83 -14.42 11.54
C PRO A 240 -8.70 -15.37 11.14
N ALA A 241 -9.02 -16.63 10.79
CA ALA A 241 -8.02 -17.60 10.32
C ALA A 241 -7.39 -17.18 8.97
N ASP A 242 -8.19 -16.64 8.05
CA ASP A 242 -7.68 -16.17 6.76
C ASP A 242 -6.85 -14.89 6.92
N VAL A 243 -7.24 -14.00 7.84
CA VAL A 243 -6.44 -12.80 8.14
C VAL A 243 -5.08 -13.19 8.70
N LYS A 244 -4.99 -14.17 9.62
CA LYS A 244 -3.71 -14.68 10.13
C LYS A 244 -2.82 -15.22 8.99
N LYS A 245 -3.39 -16.00 8.08
CA LYS A 245 -2.68 -16.51 6.88
C LYS A 245 -2.25 -15.36 5.97
N TYR A 246 -3.12 -14.37 5.74
CA TYR A 246 -2.84 -13.19 4.91
C TYR A 246 -1.66 -12.39 5.47
N VAL A 247 -1.71 -12.07 6.77
CA VAL A 247 -0.63 -11.32 7.45
C VAL A 247 0.68 -12.09 7.44
N ALA A 248 0.66 -13.40 7.65
CA ALA A 248 1.85 -14.24 7.55
C ALA A 248 2.44 -14.30 6.14
N ALA A 249 1.59 -14.39 5.10
CA ALA A 249 2.01 -14.35 3.71
C ALA A 249 2.56 -12.96 3.32
N TYR A 250 1.94 -11.89 3.81
CA TYR A 250 2.43 -10.53 3.64
C TYR A 250 3.83 -10.34 4.27
N ALA A 251 4.03 -10.87 5.49
CA ALA A 251 5.33 -10.85 6.18
C ALA A 251 6.42 -11.56 5.37
N LYS A 252 6.12 -12.67 4.67
CA LYS A 252 7.06 -13.30 3.74
C LYS A 252 7.45 -12.36 2.60
N GLY A 253 6.53 -11.54 2.09
CA GLY A 253 6.83 -10.50 1.11
C GLY A 253 7.79 -9.45 1.66
N VAL A 254 7.55 -8.96 2.88
CA VAL A 254 8.46 -8.03 3.57
C VAL A 254 9.85 -8.65 3.76
N ASP A 255 9.91 -9.89 4.25
CA ASP A 255 11.17 -10.61 4.46
C ASP A 255 11.93 -10.85 3.16
N PHE A 256 11.21 -11.15 2.08
CA PHE A 256 11.84 -11.31 0.76
C PHE A 256 12.48 -10.01 0.28
N VAL A 257 11.77 -8.87 0.40
CA VAL A 257 12.30 -7.55 0.05
C VAL A 257 13.57 -7.22 0.84
N ARG A 258 13.58 -7.51 2.14
CA ARG A 258 14.74 -7.27 3.02
C ARG A 258 15.95 -8.13 2.65
N LYS A 259 15.71 -9.40 2.30
CA LYS A 259 16.80 -10.38 2.02
C LYS A 259 17.28 -10.34 0.58
N ASN A 260 16.41 -9.98 -0.36
CA ASN A 260 16.66 -10.02 -1.79
C ASN A 260 16.27 -8.68 -2.47
N PRO A 261 16.89 -7.54 -2.06
CA PRO A 261 16.48 -6.22 -2.53
C PRO A 261 16.56 -6.06 -4.05
N GLU A 262 17.59 -6.63 -4.68
CA GLU A 262 17.78 -6.53 -6.14
C GLU A 262 16.70 -7.31 -6.92
N GLU A 263 16.39 -8.53 -6.47
CA GLU A 263 15.36 -9.34 -7.11
C GLU A 263 13.97 -8.74 -6.89
N SER A 264 13.69 -8.26 -5.68
CA SER A 264 12.37 -7.73 -5.35
C SER A 264 12.00 -6.47 -6.14
N ARG A 265 12.99 -5.63 -6.53
CA ARG A 265 12.73 -4.44 -7.36
C ARG A 265 12.05 -4.79 -8.69
N LYS A 266 12.28 -5.98 -9.25
CA LYS A 266 11.61 -6.43 -10.49
C LYS A 266 10.10 -6.44 -10.38
N SER A 267 9.56 -6.70 -9.18
CA SER A 267 8.13 -6.64 -8.92
C SER A 267 7.55 -5.21 -8.94
N LEU A 268 8.34 -4.17 -9.16
CA LEU A 268 7.83 -2.83 -9.43
C LEU A 268 7.28 -2.70 -10.85
N ASP A 269 7.83 -3.43 -11.81
CA ASP A 269 7.29 -3.55 -13.15
C ASP A 269 5.92 -4.26 -13.07
N GLY A 270 4.98 -3.85 -13.89
CA GLY A 270 3.61 -4.34 -13.87
C GLY A 270 2.70 -3.73 -12.79
N PHE A 271 3.23 -3.23 -11.65
CA PHE A 271 2.44 -2.55 -10.62
C PHE A 271 2.62 -1.03 -10.62
N THR A 272 3.74 -0.53 -11.10
CA THR A 272 4.04 0.91 -11.21
C THR A 272 4.25 1.33 -12.66
N ALA A 273 4.69 2.57 -12.90
CA ALA A 273 5.00 3.06 -14.24
C ALA A 273 6.48 2.85 -14.63
N ILE A 274 7.26 2.15 -13.81
CA ILE A 274 8.67 1.91 -14.07
C ILE A 274 8.85 0.75 -15.06
N ASP A 275 9.87 0.85 -15.89
CA ASP A 275 10.30 -0.20 -16.82
C ASP A 275 11.32 -1.11 -16.16
N GLU A 276 11.29 -2.43 -16.45
CA GLU A 276 12.20 -3.43 -15.89
C GLU A 276 13.67 -3.04 -16.06
N SER A 277 14.03 -2.39 -17.16
CA SER A 277 15.41 -2.00 -17.46
C SER A 277 16.03 -1.03 -16.45
N ILE A 278 15.21 -0.29 -15.71
CA ILE A 278 15.64 0.73 -14.74
C ILE A 278 15.20 0.49 -13.30
N VAL A 279 14.50 -0.62 -13.01
CA VAL A 279 14.01 -0.91 -11.64
C VAL A 279 15.12 -0.99 -10.60
N LYS A 280 16.32 -1.39 -10.98
CA LYS A 280 17.50 -1.49 -10.09
C LYS A 280 17.92 -0.14 -9.49
N GLU A 281 17.59 0.96 -10.16
CA GLU A 281 17.94 2.31 -9.72
C GLU A 281 16.99 2.83 -8.60
N VAL A 282 15.84 2.18 -8.38
CA VAL A 282 14.85 2.63 -7.40
C VAL A 282 15.35 2.40 -5.98
N PRO A 283 15.44 3.44 -5.14
CA PRO A 283 15.71 3.26 -3.71
C PRO A 283 14.57 2.50 -3.04
N LEU A 284 14.88 1.75 -2.01
CA LEU A 284 13.88 0.98 -1.27
C LEU A 284 13.52 1.67 0.04
N ALA A 285 12.23 1.80 0.29
CA ALA A 285 11.71 2.16 1.60
C ALA A 285 12.01 1.06 2.62
N ASN A 286 12.04 1.41 3.89
CA ASN A 286 12.01 0.42 4.97
C ASN A 286 10.59 -0.06 5.22
N PHE A 287 10.42 -1.21 5.86
CA PHE A 287 9.11 -1.80 6.19
C PHE A 287 9.13 -2.30 7.62
N VAL A 288 8.02 -2.09 8.34
CA VAL A 288 7.82 -2.54 9.73
C VAL A 288 6.48 -3.24 9.82
N MET A 289 6.49 -4.53 10.18
CA MET A 289 5.27 -5.31 10.42
C MET A 289 4.64 -4.92 11.76
N TYR A 290 3.35 -5.20 11.92
CA TYR A 290 2.58 -4.83 13.12
C TYR A 290 3.23 -5.25 14.45
N ASN A 291 3.91 -6.37 14.49
CA ASN A 291 4.58 -6.93 15.68
C ASN A 291 6.05 -6.48 15.83
N GLU A 292 6.54 -5.65 14.94
CA GLU A 292 7.90 -5.11 14.96
C GLU A 292 7.96 -3.64 15.38
N PHE A 293 6.79 -2.97 15.51
CA PHE A 293 6.74 -1.56 15.92
C PHE A 293 7.38 -1.35 17.29
N LYS A 294 8.41 -0.53 17.35
CA LYS A 294 9.04 -0.07 18.59
C LYS A 294 8.25 1.11 19.18
N PRO A 295 8.37 1.39 20.48
CA PRO A 295 7.76 2.59 21.07
C PRO A 295 8.13 3.89 20.34
N SER A 296 9.37 4.00 19.86
CA SER A 296 9.84 5.14 19.03
C SER A 296 9.11 5.25 17.70
N ASP A 297 8.85 4.11 17.04
CA ASP A 297 8.12 4.09 15.76
C ASP A 297 6.68 4.59 15.94
N ILE A 298 6.02 4.12 17.01
CA ILE A 298 4.67 4.56 17.37
C ILE A 298 4.66 6.06 17.67
N ALA A 299 5.66 6.58 18.39
CA ALA A 299 5.78 7.99 18.69
C ALA A 299 5.96 8.85 17.43
N PHE A 300 6.81 8.44 16.48
CA PHE A 300 6.98 9.13 15.19
C PHE A 300 5.75 9.04 14.32
N PHE A 301 5.08 7.89 14.30
CA PHE A 301 3.83 7.74 13.56
C PHE A 301 2.73 8.63 14.17
N GLN A 302 2.65 8.72 15.49
CA GLN A 302 1.74 9.64 16.18
C GLN A 302 2.07 11.09 15.86
N LYS A 303 3.35 11.48 15.91
CA LYS A 303 3.78 12.84 15.51
C LYS A 303 3.36 13.16 14.07
N PHE A 304 3.48 12.21 13.16
CA PHE A 304 3.01 12.36 11.78
C PHE A 304 1.49 12.59 11.71
N PHE A 305 0.68 11.88 12.49
CA PHE A 305 -0.77 12.09 12.55
C PHE A 305 -1.14 13.42 13.22
N ASP A 306 -0.40 13.81 14.25
CA ASP A 306 -0.62 15.08 14.96
C ASP A 306 -0.47 16.28 14.03
N VAL A 307 0.41 16.24 13.01
CA VAL A 307 0.51 17.27 11.96
C VAL A 307 -0.85 17.55 11.31
N PHE A 308 -1.64 16.52 11.00
CA PHE A 308 -2.96 16.68 10.37
C PHE A 308 -4.02 17.13 11.38
N THR A 309 -3.87 16.76 12.65
CA THR A 309 -4.74 17.23 13.74
C THR A 309 -4.50 18.72 14.00
N ASP A 310 -3.25 19.16 14.11
CA ASP A 310 -2.88 20.55 14.34
C ASP A 310 -3.32 21.47 13.19
N ARG A 311 -3.33 20.94 11.98
CA ARG A 311 -3.86 21.61 10.78
C ARG A 311 -5.39 21.55 10.66
N LYS A 312 -6.09 20.98 11.65
CA LYS A 312 -7.56 20.82 11.67
C LYS A 312 -8.11 20.00 10.47
N ILE A 313 -7.28 19.16 9.87
CA ILE A 313 -7.68 18.22 8.83
C ILE A 313 -8.34 17.01 9.49
N PHE A 314 -7.76 16.53 10.59
CA PHE A 314 -8.42 15.55 11.44
C PHE A 314 -9.31 16.28 12.43
N THR A 315 -10.59 15.90 12.46
CA THR A 315 -11.61 16.48 13.37
C THR A 315 -11.46 15.95 14.80
N LYS A 316 -10.70 14.88 14.98
CA LYS A 316 -10.34 14.30 16.29
C LYS A 316 -8.95 13.70 16.23
N LYS A 317 -8.26 13.70 17.38
CA LYS A 317 -6.99 12.98 17.53
C LYS A 317 -7.22 11.49 17.50
N LEU A 318 -6.45 10.76 16.71
CA LEU A 318 -6.42 9.30 16.67
C LEU A 318 -5.20 8.80 17.45
N ASP A 319 -5.39 7.74 18.23
CA ASP A 319 -4.30 7.00 18.85
C ASP A 319 -3.78 5.95 17.86
N VAL A 320 -2.59 6.17 17.31
CA VAL A 320 -1.95 5.26 16.35
C VAL A 320 -1.83 3.84 16.90
N LYS A 321 -1.49 3.71 18.21
CA LYS A 321 -1.35 2.38 18.84
C LYS A 321 -2.63 1.56 18.74
N SER A 322 -3.78 2.21 18.87
CA SER A 322 -5.09 1.55 18.79
C SER A 322 -5.42 1.04 17.39
N LEU A 323 -4.77 1.59 16.35
CA LEU A 323 -4.97 1.19 14.95
C LEU A 323 -4.10 0.00 14.54
N ILE A 324 -3.07 -0.34 15.30
CA ILE A 324 -2.17 -1.45 14.97
C ILE A 324 -2.88 -2.79 15.22
N TYR A 325 -2.69 -3.74 14.30
CA TYR A 325 -3.15 -5.12 14.44
C TYR A 325 -2.45 -5.80 15.62
N THR A 326 -3.17 -6.65 16.36
CA THR A 326 -2.63 -7.28 17.57
C THR A 326 -2.51 -8.81 17.48
N GLY A 327 -2.86 -9.41 16.31
CA GLY A 327 -2.82 -10.87 16.12
C GLY A 327 -4.18 -11.54 16.21
#